data_c11851b8554fc5cc57186204f42f56c9
#
_entry.id   c11851b8554fc5cc57186204f42f56c9
#
_cell.length_a   1.000
_cell.length_b   1.000
_cell.length_c   1.000
_cell.angle_alpha   90.00
_cell.angle_beta   90.00
_cell.angle_gamma   90.00
#
_symmetry.space_group_name_H-M   'P 1'
#
loop_
_entity.id
_entity.type
_entity.pdbx_description
1 polymer ?
#
loop_
_entity_poly.entity_id
_entity_poly.type
_entity_poly.pdbx_seq_one_letter_code
_entity_poly.pdbx_strand_id
1 'polypeptide(L)'
;MPAMDLLNYCIIVRCGPDQESQALSALEFTQALLVQGHKVERVFFYQQGVLTASSLRTPAQGELNITKLWQQLQIENKLVLDVCIAAALHNGIVDKTESERYELGAHNLASGFQLAGLGQLAGATNACDRVVTFGASQ
;
A
#
# COMPACT_ATOMS: atom_id res chain seq x y z
N MET A 1 11.50 32.84 -8.42
CA MET A 1 10.46 31.98 -7.83
C MET A 1 11.01 31.33 -6.57
N PRO A 2 10.27 31.37 -5.47
CA PRO A 2 10.72 30.62 -4.30
C PRO A 2 10.76 29.13 -4.63
N ALA A 3 11.74 28.43 -4.08
CA ALA A 3 11.81 26.99 -4.20
C ALA A 3 10.59 26.37 -3.51
N MET A 4 10.02 25.33 -4.12
CA MET A 4 8.95 24.57 -3.48
C MET A 4 9.54 23.83 -2.29
N ASP A 5 8.88 23.93 -1.13
CA ASP A 5 9.27 23.16 0.03
C ASP A 5 8.92 21.69 -0.21
N LEU A 6 9.94 20.84 -0.26
CA LEU A 6 9.74 19.41 -0.41
C LEU A 6 9.42 18.79 0.95
N LEU A 7 8.39 17.96 0.97
CA LEU A 7 7.89 17.33 2.17
C LEU A 7 8.02 15.81 2.09
N ASN A 8 8.00 15.18 3.25
CA ASN A 8 8.00 13.74 3.39
C ASN A 8 6.60 13.27 3.79
N TYR A 9 6.01 12.38 2.99
CA TYR A 9 4.64 11.92 3.15
C TYR A 9 4.56 10.47 3.58
N CYS A 10 3.59 10.16 4.43
CA CYS A 10 3.09 8.81 4.65
C CYS A 10 1.69 8.72 4.05
N ILE A 11 1.45 7.69 3.25
CA ILE A 11 0.16 7.44 2.62
C ILE A 11 -0.48 6.22 3.29
N ILE A 12 -1.72 6.35 3.73
CA ILE A 12 -2.48 5.24 4.32
C ILE A 12 -3.63 4.92 3.40
N VAL A 13 -3.72 3.67 2.94
CA VAL A 13 -4.76 3.19 2.04
C VAL A 13 -5.66 2.22 2.81
N ARG A 14 -6.87 2.65 3.10
CA ARG A 14 -7.87 1.88 3.86
C ARG A 14 -8.94 1.26 2.95
N CYS A 15 -9.06 1.75 1.73
CA CYS A 15 -10.03 1.24 0.76
C CYS A 15 -9.47 0.02 0.02
N GLY A 16 -10.35 -0.93 -0.26
CA GLY A 16 -10.00 -2.08 -1.08
C GLY A 16 -9.94 -1.74 -2.57
N PRO A 17 -9.35 -2.62 -3.37
CA PRO A 17 -9.23 -2.40 -4.82
C PRO A 17 -10.58 -2.43 -5.55
N ASP A 18 -11.63 -2.95 -4.92
CA ASP A 18 -13.00 -2.92 -5.44
C ASP A 18 -13.60 -1.51 -5.40
N GLN A 19 -13.11 -0.65 -4.53
CA GLN A 19 -13.45 0.77 -4.51
C GLN A 19 -12.51 1.51 -5.45
N GLU A 20 -12.62 1.22 -6.74
CA GLU A 20 -11.65 1.60 -7.77
C GLU A 20 -11.34 3.10 -7.79
N SER A 21 -12.37 3.95 -7.66
CA SER A 21 -12.17 5.39 -7.69
C SER A 21 -11.25 5.87 -6.56
N GLN A 22 -11.49 5.41 -5.33
CA GLN A 22 -10.67 5.79 -4.18
C GLN A 22 -9.29 5.17 -4.25
N ALA A 23 -9.20 3.90 -4.66
CA ALA A 23 -7.93 3.19 -4.79
C ALA A 23 -7.04 3.87 -5.86
N LEU A 24 -7.64 4.27 -6.97
CA LEU A 24 -6.93 4.98 -8.03
C LEU A 24 -6.49 6.37 -7.57
N SER A 25 -7.32 7.06 -6.79
CA SER A 25 -6.96 8.36 -6.23
C SER A 25 -5.71 8.27 -5.36
N ALA A 26 -5.60 7.23 -4.54
CA ALA A 26 -4.41 7.02 -3.69
C ALA A 26 -3.16 6.83 -4.55
N LEU A 27 -3.26 6.03 -5.60
CA LEU A 27 -2.15 5.79 -6.52
C LEU A 27 -1.74 7.06 -7.25
N GLU A 28 -2.70 7.78 -7.82
CA GLU A 28 -2.45 9.00 -8.59
C GLU A 28 -1.88 10.11 -7.72
N PHE A 29 -2.36 10.23 -6.49
CA PHE A 29 -1.81 11.21 -5.53
C PHE A 29 -0.35 10.89 -5.22
N THR A 30 -0.04 9.62 -4.99
CA THR A 30 1.33 9.18 -4.72
C THR A 30 2.23 9.47 -5.93
N GLN A 31 1.77 9.16 -7.14
CA GLN A 31 2.50 9.46 -8.37
C GLN A 31 2.78 10.97 -8.49
N ALA A 32 1.77 11.80 -8.22
CA ALA A 32 1.91 13.25 -8.33
C ALA A 32 2.94 13.79 -7.34
N LEU A 33 2.95 13.27 -6.10
CA LEU A 33 3.96 13.64 -5.11
C LEU A 33 5.37 13.35 -5.60
N LEU A 34 5.57 12.16 -6.14
CA LEU A 34 6.88 11.72 -6.63
C LEU A 34 7.34 12.55 -7.83
N VAL A 35 6.43 12.86 -8.75
CA VAL A 35 6.72 13.70 -9.92
C VAL A 35 7.15 15.11 -9.47
N GLN A 36 6.55 15.64 -8.42
CA GLN A 36 6.89 16.96 -7.89
C GLN A 36 8.15 16.95 -7.01
N GLY A 37 8.75 15.80 -6.78
CA GLY A 37 9.99 15.67 -6.03
C GLY A 37 9.82 15.47 -4.54
N HIS A 38 8.59 15.34 -4.04
CA HIS A 38 8.36 15.02 -2.65
C HIS A 38 8.80 13.59 -2.33
N LYS A 39 9.12 13.34 -1.06
CA LYS A 39 9.43 12.01 -0.59
C LYS A 39 8.17 11.32 -0.10
N VAL A 40 8.02 10.03 -0.42
CA VAL A 40 7.00 9.17 0.17
C VAL A 40 7.72 8.16 1.06
N GLU A 41 7.61 8.34 2.37
CA GLU A 41 8.29 7.51 3.36
C GLU A 41 7.83 6.06 3.27
N ARG A 42 6.52 5.89 3.21
CA ARG A 42 5.90 4.60 2.93
C ARG A 42 4.44 4.76 2.56
N VAL A 43 3.91 3.73 1.91
CA VAL A 43 2.49 3.55 1.70
C VAL A 43 2.06 2.38 2.60
N PHE A 44 1.07 2.60 3.45
CA PHE A 44 0.60 1.60 4.40
C PHE A 44 -0.83 1.18 4.05
N PHE A 45 -0.99 -0.09 3.71
CA PHE A 45 -2.29 -0.67 3.38
C PHE A 45 -2.90 -1.25 4.64
N TYR A 46 -4.10 -0.80 4.98
CA TYR A 46 -4.78 -1.11 6.24
C TYR A 46 -6.24 -1.46 5.98
N GLN A 47 -6.86 -2.19 6.88
CA GLN A 47 -8.25 -2.63 6.73
C GLN A 47 -8.45 -3.31 5.36
N GLN A 48 -9.49 -2.95 4.60
CA GLN A 48 -9.73 -3.55 3.28
C GLN A 48 -8.65 -3.20 2.25
N GLY A 49 -7.84 -2.20 2.53
CA GLY A 49 -6.70 -1.87 1.68
C GLY A 49 -5.70 -3.01 1.53
N VAL A 50 -5.61 -3.91 2.50
CA VAL A 50 -4.70 -5.06 2.44
C VAL A 50 -5.01 -5.99 1.25
N LEU A 51 -6.24 -6.00 0.76
CA LEU A 51 -6.63 -6.83 -0.39
C LEU A 51 -5.86 -6.45 -1.66
N THR A 52 -5.37 -5.23 -1.75
CA THR A 52 -4.53 -4.77 -2.85
C THR A 52 -3.24 -5.58 -2.95
N ALA A 53 -2.77 -6.14 -1.85
CA ALA A 53 -1.52 -6.89 -1.81
C ALA A 53 -1.65 -8.37 -2.19
N SER A 54 -2.83 -8.84 -2.57
CA SER A 54 -3.01 -10.22 -3.00
C SER A 54 -2.52 -10.42 -4.43
N SER A 55 -1.66 -11.42 -4.63
CA SER A 55 -1.20 -11.82 -5.96
C SER A 55 -2.25 -12.60 -6.75
N LEU A 56 -3.31 -13.06 -6.07
CA LEU A 56 -4.35 -13.91 -6.66
C LEU A 56 -5.52 -13.13 -7.21
N ARG A 57 -5.56 -11.83 -6.99
CA ARG A 57 -6.64 -11.01 -7.46
C ARG A 57 -6.60 -10.92 -8.99
N THR A 58 -7.71 -11.26 -9.63
CA THR A 58 -7.85 -11.25 -11.10
C THR A 58 -8.99 -10.32 -11.48
N PRO A 59 -8.73 -9.05 -11.76
CA PRO A 59 -9.77 -8.12 -12.18
C PRO A 59 -10.46 -8.58 -13.46
N ALA A 60 -11.72 -8.23 -13.62
CA ALA A 60 -12.47 -8.52 -14.82
C ALA A 60 -11.87 -7.77 -16.02
N GLN A 61 -12.17 -8.26 -17.21
CA GLN A 61 -11.69 -7.62 -18.43
C GLN A 61 -12.21 -6.19 -18.50
N GLY A 62 -11.30 -5.23 -18.77
CA GLY A 62 -11.63 -3.81 -18.81
C GLY A 62 -11.47 -3.08 -17.48
N GLU A 63 -11.30 -3.82 -16.38
CA GLU A 63 -11.01 -3.21 -15.07
C GLU A 63 -9.52 -3.02 -14.89
N LEU A 64 -9.15 -2.00 -14.10
CA LEU A 64 -7.76 -1.75 -13.76
C LEU A 64 -7.23 -2.80 -12.78
N ASN A 65 -5.99 -3.18 -12.96
CA ASN A 65 -5.29 -4.00 -11.97
C ASN A 65 -4.49 -3.09 -11.04
N ILE A 66 -5.14 -2.67 -9.96
CA ILE A 66 -4.55 -1.74 -8.98
C ILE A 66 -3.28 -2.32 -8.36
N THR A 67 -3.26 -3.63 -8.09
CA THR A 67 -2.07 -4.29 -7.53
C THR A 67 -0.87 -4.11 -8.43
N LYS A 68 -1.02 -4.35 -9.73
CA LYS A 68 0.08 -4.20 -10.70
C LYS A 68 0.52 -2.75 -10.84
N LEU A 69 -0.39 -1.81 -10.76
CA LEU A 69 -0.04 -0.39 -10.82
C LEU A 69 0.82 0.02 -9.64
N TRP A 70 0.50 -0.45 -8.43
CA TRP A 70 1.34 -0.20 -7.25
C TRP A 70 2.70 -0.90 -7.38
N GLN A 71 2.72 -2.12 -7.89
CA GLN A 71 3.98 -2.85 -8.10
C GLN A 71 4.90 -2.11 -9.06
N GLN A 72 4.35 -1.56 -10.14
CA GLN A 72 5.13 -0.79 -11.11
C GLN A 72 5.69 0.49 -10.47
N LEU A 73 4.86 1.21 -9.72
CA LEU A 73 5.29 2.42 -9.04
C LEU A 73 6.37 2.13 -8.00
N GLN A 74 6.25 1.00 -7.29
CA GLN A 74 7.24 0.54 -6.33
C GLN A 74 8.60 0.28 -7.00
N ILE A 75 8.59 -0.40 -8.14
CA ILE A 75 9.83 -0.71 -8.87
C ILE A 75 10.49 0.57 -9.36
N GLU A 76 9.73 1.49 -9.93
CA GLU A 76 10.26 2.74 -10.49
C GLU A 76 10.82 3.69 -9.44
N ASN A 77 10.26 3.69 -8.24
CA ASN A 77 10.57 4.68 -7.20
C ASN A 77 11.12 4.07 -5.91
N LYS A 78 11.28 2.77 -5.85
CA LYS A 78 11.74 2.05 -4.65
C LYS A 78 10.88 2.37 -3.42
N LEU A 79 9.57 2.40 -3.62
CA LEU A 79 8.62 2.66 -2.54
C LEU A 79 8.61 1.53 -1.53
N VAL A 80 8.31 1.89 -0.28
CA VAL A 80 8.00 0.91 0.76
C VAL A 80 6.48 0.75 0.78
N LEU A 81 6.00 -0.43 0.37
CA LEU A 81 4.58 -0.78 0.38
C LEU A 81 4.33 -1.75 1.54
N ASP A 82 3.95 -1.19 2.68
CA ASP A 82 3.70 -1.95 3.89
C ASP A 82 2.23 -2.37 3.97
N VAL A 83 2.00 -3.60 4.42
CA VAL A 83 0.66 -4.17 4.56
C VAL A 83 0.49 -4.58 6.02
N CYS A 84 -0.58 -4.10 6.66
CA CYS A 84 -0.86 -4.44 8.05
C CYS A 84 -0.95 -5.97 8.21
N ILE A 85 -0.05 -6.56 9.00
CA ILE A 85 0.04 -8.01 9.15
C ILE A 85 -1.24 -8.61 9.72
N ALA A 86 -1.82 -7.99 10.75
CA ALA A 86 -3.04 -8.51 11.36
C ALA A 86 -4.21 -8.51 10.38
N ALA A 87 -4.41 -7.42 9.65
CA ALA A 87 -5.47 -7.33 8.66
C ALA A 87 -5.23 -8.25 7.47
N ALA A 88 -3.96 -8.38 7.03
CA ALA A 88 -3.61 -9.29 5.94
C ALA A 88 -3.93 -10.74 6.30
N LEU A 89 -3.47 -11.20 7.46
CA LEU A 89 -3.75 -12.58 7.90
C LEU A 89 -5.24 -12.84 8.05
N HIS A 90 -5.96 -11.87 8.60
CA HIS A 90 -7.42 -11.98 8.75
C HIS A 90 -8.12 -12.13 7.39
N ASN A 91 -7.58 -11.54 6.35
CA ASN A 91 -8.15 -11.57 5.00
C ASN A 91 -7.50 -12.62 4.08
N GLY A 92 -6.72 -13.54 4.64
CA GLY A 92 -6.13 -14.62 3.85
C GLY A 92 -4.96 -14.20 2.98
N ILE A 93 -4.29 -13.11 3.32
CA ILE A 93 -3.11 -12.65 2.60
C ILE A 93 -1.89 -12.95 3.46
N VAL A 94 -1.01 -13.80 2.97
CA VAL A 94 0.13 -14.31 3.71
C VAL A 94 1.39 -14.31 2.84
N ASP A 95 2.52 -14.03 3.48
CA ASP A 95 3.81 -14.25 2.86
C ASP A 95 4.30 -15.68 3.18
N LYS A 96 5.47 -16.03 2.67
CA LYS A 96 6.03 -17.36 2.86
C LYS A 96 6.24 -17.67 4.35
N THR A 97 6.76 -16.71 5.12
CA THR A 97 7.04 -16.87 6.54
C THR A 97 5.76 -17.17 7.33
N GLU A 98 4.71 -16.38 7.09
CA GLU A 98 3.44 -16.58 7.79
C GLU A 98 2.74 -17.86 7.32
N SER A 99 2.87 -18.22 6.04
CA SER A 99 2.35 -19.48 5.53
C SER A 99 2.99 -20.67 6.24
N GLU A 100 4.29 -20.64 6.45
CA GLU A 100 5.01 -21.69 7.17
C GLU A 100 4.61 -21.72 8.65
N ARG A 101 4.49 -20.53 9.28
CA ARG A 101 4.12 -20.42 10.68
C ARG A 101 2.77 -21.07 10.98
N TYR A 102 1.79 -20.89 10.11
CA TYR A 102 0.43 -21.40 10.28
C TYR A 102 0.15 -22.66 9.46
N GLU A 103 1.18 -23.24 8.84
CA GLU A 103 1.09 -24.49 8.06
C GLU A 103 0.01 -24.44 6.98
N LEU A 104 -0.02 -23.32 6.23
CA LEU A 104 -1.08 -23.09 5.23
C LEU A 104 -0.80 -23.72 3.87
N GLY A 105 0.45 -24.03 3.55
CA GLY A 105 0.80 -24.69 2.29
C GLY A 105 0.80 -23.81 1.05
N ALA A 106 0.48 -22.52 1.18
CA ALA A 106 0.45 -21.58 0.06
C ALA A 106 0.63 -20.16 0.58
N HIS A 107 1.11 -19.27 -0.28
CA HIS A 107 1.24 -17.84 0.06
C HIS A 107 0.90 -17.00 -1.16
N ASN A 108 0.40 -15.80 -0.93
CA ASN A 108 -0.15 -14.94 -1.98
C ASN A 108 0.16 -13.45 -1.83
N LEU A 109 1.11 -13.10 -0.99
CA LEU A 109 1.52 -11.70 -0.92
C LEU A 109 2.21 -11.33 -2.24
N ALA A 110 1.71 -10.30 -2.90
CA ALA A 110 2.25 -9.85 -4.18
C ALA A 110 3.67 -9.29 -4.00
N SER A 111 4.52 -9.49 -4.99
CA SER A 111 5.88 -8.97 -4.95
C SER A 111 5.88 -7.44 -4.85
N GLY A 112 6.84 -6.89 -4.12
CA GLY A 112 6.93 -5.45 -3.86
C GLY A 112 6.20 -5.00 -2.60
N PHE A 113 5.31 -5.83 -2.06
CA PHE A 113 4.64 -5.58 -0.78
C PHE A 113 5.34 -6.35 0.34
N GLN A 114 5.25 -5.83 1.56
CA GLN A 114 5.78 -6.51 2.74
C GLN A 114 4.81 -6.37 3.90
N LEU A 115 4.75 -7.40 4.75
CA LEU A 115 3.93 -7.34 5.95
C LEU A 115 4.61 -6.49 7.02
N ALA A 116 3.83 -5.68 7.73
CA ALA A 116 4.35 -4.77 8.73
C ALA A 116 3.35 -4.62 9.88
N GLY A 117 3.87 -4.36 11.07
CA GLY A 117 3.02 -4.10 12.23
C GLY A 117 2.61 -2.65 12.35
N LEU A 118 1.59 -2.39 13.15
CA LEU A 118 1.13 -1.03 13.43
C LEU A 118 2.20 -0.17 14.10
N GLY A 119 3.12 -0.78 14.84
CA GLY A 119 4.25 -0.07 15.44
C GLY A 119 5.16 0.56 14.38
N GLN A 120 5.34 -0.09 13.25
CA GLN A 120 6.11 0.45 12.13
C GLN A 120 5.39 1.65 11.51
N LEU A 121 4.06 1.59 11.40
CA LEU A 121 3.28 2.74 10.94
C LEU A 121 3.42 3.92 11.89
N ALA A 122 3.30 3.69 13.20
CA ALA A 122 3.44 4.75 14.21
C ALA A 122 4.82 5.42 14.10
N GLY A 123 5.89 4.63 13.97
CA GLY A 123 7.24 5.15 13.80
C GLY A 123 7.39 5.97 12.52
N ALA A 124 6.79 5.49 11.42
CA ALA A 124 6.85 6.19 10.14
C ALA A 124 6.10 7.51 10.18
N THR A 125 4.93 7.56 10.82
CA THR A 125 4.15 8.81 10.91
C THR A 125 4.89 9.88 11.68
N ASN A 126 5.69 9.49 12.67
CA ASN A 126 6.54 10.44 13.41
C ASN A 126 7.66 11.03 12.54
N ALA A 127 8.09 10.31 11.51
CA ALA A 127 9.14 10.75 10.60
C ALA A 127 8.61 11.57 9.42
N CYS A 128 7.30 11.65 9.25
CA CYS A 128 6.68 12.31 8.11
C CYS A 128 6.22 13.72 8.44
N ASP A 129 6.25 14.58 7.42
CA ASP A 129 5.69 15.93 7.51
C ASP A 129 4.17 15.92 7.36
N ARG A 130 3.66 14.98 6.58
CA ARG A 130 2.22 14.85 6.29
C ARG A 130 1.83 13.39 6.27
N VAL A 131 0.63 13.12 6.77
CA VAL A 131 -0.01 11.81 6.66
C VAL A 131 -1.33 12.01 5.94
N VAL A 132 -1.52 11.30 4.83
CA VAL A 132 -2.74 11.40 4.02
C VAL A 132 -3.39 10.03 3.94
N THR A 133 -4.67 9.95 4.28
CA THR A 133 -5.42 8.70 4.33
C THR A 133 -6.46 8.68 3.22
N PHE A 134 -6.53 7.57 2.51
CA PHE A 134 -7.54 7.32 1.48
C PHE A 134 -8.45 6.19 1.94
N GLY A 135 -9.75 6.37 1.77
CA GLY A 135 -10.78 5.43 2.19
C GLY A 135 -11.47 5.88 3.46
N ALA A 136 -12.80 5.72 3.48
CA ALA A 136 -13.60 6.07 4.62
C ALA A 136 -13.42 5.07 5.76
N SER A 137 -13.52 5.55 6.98
CA SER A 137 -13.62 4.71 8.17
C SER A 137 -14.97 4.00 8.15
N GLN A 138 -14.93 2.72 8.41
CA GLN A 138 -16.16 1.92 8.53
C GLN A 138 -16.59 1.84 9.97
#